data_1b23bc3f1baec081a96054de9026bc40
#
_entry.id   1b23bc3f1baec081a96054de9026bc40
#
_cell.length_a   1.000
_cell.length_b   1.000
_cell.length_c   1.000
_cell.angle_alpha   90.00
_cell.angle_beta   90.00
_cell.angle_gamma   90.00
#
_symmetry.space_group_name_H-M   'P 1'
#
loop_
_entity.id
_entity.type
_entity.pdbx_description
1 polymer ?
#
loop_
_entity_poly.entity_id
_entity_poly.type
_entity_poly.pdbx_seq_one_letter_code
_entity_poly.pdbx_strand_id
1 'polypeptide(L)'
;MSCLGFLSADEIRSYMASRKTKVVLAADHKTTSEISYALSQAGQSICMLKTHVDGVVDFEYTSWMDEIVRPAREMGILIFEDRKFADIGHVSKTQMLGHQRIATWADIVTAHRISGPDIIDGIHAAWGEVGRKGSVLILAQMSSSGNLLDARYTEKTVASCKGMPGVCGFIGNGSDPLSISSLRE
;
A
#
# COMPACT_ATOMS: atom_id res chain seq x y z
N MET A 1 14.45 -15.23 -17.09
CA MET A 1 13.64 -14.18 -16.45
C MET A 1 14.08 -14.10 -15.00
N SER A 2 14.83 -13.08 -14.59
CA SER A 2 15.19 -12.88 -13.19
C SER A 2 13.91 -12.56 -12.43
N CYS A 3 13.54 -13.39 -11.46
CA CYS A 3 12.48 -13.07 -10.53
C CYS A 3 12.90 -11.77 -9.80
N LEU A 4 12.32 -10.64 -10.19
CA LEU A 4 12.35 -9.43 -9.39
C LEU A 4 11.70 -9.81 -8.06
N GLY A 5 12.49 -9.84 -6.97
CA GLY A 5 11.98 -10.21 -5.66
C GLY A 5 10.92 -9.25 -5.16
N PHE A 6 10.16 -9.67 -4.16
CA PHE A 6 9.20 -8.81 -3.46
C PHE A 6 9.91 -7.86 -2.49
N LEU A 7 9.28 -6.76 -2.13
CA LEU A 7 9.65 -6.00 -0.95
C LEU A 7 9.07 -6.75 0.27
N SER A 8 9.91 -7.43 1.02
CA SER A 8 9.46 -8.31 2.10
C SER A 8 9.03 -7.52 3.34
N ALA A 9 8.24 -8.15 4.21
CA ALA A 9 7.87 -7.59 5.50
C ALA A 9 9.10 -7.26 6.38
N ASP A 10 10.16 -8.08 6.31
CA ASP A 10 11.42 -7.85 7.05
C ASP A 10 12.19 -6.65 6.50
N GLU A 11 12.24 -6.48 5.18
CA GLU A 11 12.84 -5.28 4.57
C GLU A 11 12.10 -4.01 5.01
N ILE A 12 10.76 -4.03 5.03
CA ILE A 12 9.95 -2.90 5.49
C ILE A 12 10.16 -2.64 6.99
N ARG A 13 10.20 -3.68 7.83
CA ARG A 13 10.47 -3.52 9.28
C ARG A 13 11.87 -2.95 9.52
N SER A 14 12.87 -3.46 8.83
CA SER A 14 14.25 -2.97 8.92
C SER A 14 14.36 -1.51 8.48
N TYR A 15 13.67 -1.15 7.40
CA TYR A 15 13.57 0.22 6.93
C TYR A 15 12.93 1.14 8.00
N MET A 16 11.79 0.76 8.57
CA MET A 16 11.12 1.54 9.63
C MET A 16 12.02 1.71 10.87
N ALA A 17 12.77 0.66 11.24
CA ALA A 17 13.74 0.71 12.34
C ALA A 17 14.88 1.70 12.03
N SER A 18 15.40 1.71 10.80
CA SER A 18 16.45 2.65 10.38
C SER A 18 15.96 4.11 10.40
N ARG A 19 14.69 4.34 10.06
CA ARG A 19 14.03 5.65 10.14
C ARG A 19 13.73 6.10 11.57
N LYS A 20 13.78 5.20 12.56
CA LYS A 20 13.41 5.43 13.96
C LYS A 20 11.97 5.95 14.14
N THR A 21 11.10 5.71 13.16
CA THR A 21 9.69 6.08 13.20
C THR A 21 8.83 5.00 12.55
N LYS A 22 7.61 4.85 13.05
CA LYS A 22 6.56 3.99 12.50
C LYS A 22 5.36 4.80 12.01
N VAL A 23 5.51 6.12 11.96
CA VAL A 23 4.42 7.02 11.58
C VAL A 23 4.24 6.99 10.07
N VAL A 24 3.01 6.78 9.65
CA VAL A 24 2.56 6.91 8.26
C VAL A 24 1.68 8.15 8.16
N LEU A 25 2.04 9.09 7.30
CA LEU A 25 1.19 10.26 7.02
C LEU A 25 0.06 9.84 6.07
N ALA A 26 -1.18 9.97 6.50
CA ALA A 26 -2.35 9.84 5.62
C ALA A 26 -2.61 11.21 4.94
N ALA A 27 -2.14 11.35 3.71
CA ALA A 27 -2.30 12.57 2.93
C ALA A 27 -3.59 12.51 2.11
N ASP A 28 -4.72 12.56 2.81
CA ASP A 28 -6.07 12.46 2.23
C ASP A 28 -6.54 13.83 1.69
N HIS A 29 -5.64 14.54 0.99
CA HIS A 29 -5.87 15.84 0.37
C HIS A 29 -6.36 15.69 -1.07
N LYS A 30 -6.93 16.78 -1.62
CA LYS A 30 -7.59 16.74 -2.94
C LYS A 30 -6.68 17.18 -4.09
N THR A 31 -5.58 17.88 -3.80
CA THR A 31 -4.67 18.39 -4.84
C THR A 31 -3.25 17.93 -4.60
N THR A 32 -2.48 17.83 -5.69
CA THR A 32 -1.05 17.49 -5.65
C THR A 32 -0.27 18.47 -4.78
N SER A 33 -0.58 19.78 -4.86
CA SER A 33 0.11 20.81 -4.07
C SER A 33 -0.15 20.68 -2.56
N GLU A 34 -1.37 20.34 -2.14
CA GLU A 34 -1.70 20.10 -0.73
C GLU A 34 -0.94 18.88 -0.18
N ILE A 35 -0.85 17.80 -0.96
CA ILE A 35 -0.10 16.59 -0.58
C ILE A 35 1.41 16.92 -0.49
N SER A 36 1.95 17.66 -1.45
CA SER A 36 3.34 18.09 -1.46
C SER A 36 3.66 18.94 -0.24
N TYR A 37 2.78 19.88 0.10
CA TYR A 37 2.93 20.70 1.30
C TYR A 37 2.92 19.84 2.58
N ALA A 38 1.94 18.93 2.73
CA ALA A 38 1.85 18.03 3.88
C ALA A 38 3.11 17.14 4.01
N LEU A 39 3.61 16.60 2.89
CA LEU A 39 4.84 15.84 2.86
C LEU A 39 6.03 16.68 3.33
N SER A 40 6.17 17.91 2.85
CA SER A 40 7.25 18.82 3.25
C SER A 40 7.24 19.14 4.74
N GLN A 41 6.05 19.30 5.34
CA GLN A 41 5.88 19.55 6.78
C GLN A 41 6.17 18.32 7.63
N ALA A 42 5.76 17.14 7.18
CA ALA A 42 6.00 15.89 7.91
C ALA A 42 7.48 15.46 7.85
N GLY A 43 8.12 15.65 6.71
CA GLY A 43 9.56 15.47 6.50
C GLY A 43 10.09 14.16 7.09
N GLN A 44 11.11 14.29 7.96
CA GLN A 44 11.79 13.15 8.58
C GLN A 44 10.99 12.48 9.71
N SER A 45 9.84 13.02 10.10
CA SER A 45 9.01 12.46 11.18
C SER A 45 8.24 11.22 10.77
N ILE A 46 8.14 10.94 9.47
CA ILE A 46 7.39 9.82 8.92
C ILE A 46 8.29 8.78 8.25
N CYS A 47 7.82 7.54 8.17
CA CYS A 47 8.46 6.50 7.35
C CYS A 47 7.74 6.27 6.01
N MET A 48 6.45 6.55 5.95
CA MET A 48 5.66 6.34 4.73
C MET A 48 4.68 7.50 4.51
N LEU A 49 4.41 7.78 3.25
CA LEU A 49 3.34 8.64 2.78
C LEU A 49 2.21 7.76 2.23
N LYS A 50 1.03 7.78 2.86
CA LYS A 50 -0.16 7.11 2.35
C LYS A 50 -0.96 8.07 1.49
N THR A 51 -1.32 7.63 0.29
CA THR A 51 -2.09 8.40 -0.69
C THR A 51 -3.35 7.66 -1.14
N HIS A 52 -4.30 8.42 -1.66
CA HIS A 52 -5.47 7.96 -2.39
C HIS A 52 -5.51 8.69 -3.73
N VAL A 53 -4.69 8.24 -4.68
CA VAL A 53 -4.48 8.95 -5.96
C VAL A 53 -5.76 9.15 -6.77
N ASP A 54 -6.74 8.25 -6.62
CA ASP A 54 -8.05 8.37 -7.26
C ASP A 54 -8.85 9.60 -6.77
N GLY A 55 -8.52 10.13 -5.59
CA GLY A 55 -9.16 11.32 -5.01
C GLY A 55 -8.48 12.63 -5.39
N VAL A 56 -7.34 12.58 -6.08
CA VAL A 56 -6.57 13.78 -6.46
C VAL A 56 -7.14 14.37 -7.74
N VAL A 57 -7.76 15.54 -7.63
CA VAL A 57 -8.56 16.15 -8.71
C VAL A 57 -7.70 16.76 -9.83
N ASP A 58 -6.46 17.12 -9.53
CA ASP A 58 -5.48 17.69 -10.46
C ASP A 58 -4.36 16.72 -10.82
N PHE A 59 -4.60 15.39 -10.66
CA PHE A 59 -3.59 14.40 -10.94
C PHE A 59 -3.09 14.52 -12.40
N GLU A 60 -1.79 14.78 -12.52
CA GLU A 60 -1.02 14.66 -13.76
C GLU A 60 0.26 13.90 -13.44
N TYR A 61 0.57 12.87 -14.23
CA TYR A 61 1.62 11.92 -13.91
C TYR A 61 3.00 12.56 -13.73
N THR A 62 3.37 13.51 -14.59
CA THR A 62 4.69 14.16 -14.50
C THR A 62 4.79 15.02 -13.24
N SER A 63 3.76 15.83 -12.96
CA SER A 63 3.68 16.64 -11.75
C SER A 63 3.70 15.76 -10.50
N TRP A 64 2.96 14.65 -10.50
CA TRP A 64 2.98 13.68 -9.41
C TRP A 64 4.37 13.11 -9.15
N MET A 65 5.10 12.74 -10.21
CA MET A 65 6.46 12.24 -10.09
C MET A 65 7.42 13.30 -9.55
N ASP A 66 7.27 14.55 -9.96
CA ASP A 66 8.18 15.65 -9.61
C ASP A 66 7.90 16.24 -8.23
N GLU A 67 6.63 16.37 -7.85
CA GLU A 67 6.23 17.06 -6.62
C GLU A 67 6.00 16.11 -5.43
N ILE A 68 5.70 14.83 -5.68
CA ILE A 68 5.43 13.85 -4.62
C ILE A 68 6.47 12.74 -4.60
N VAL A 69 6.64 12.02 -5.72
CA VAL A 69 7.43 10.78 -5.73
C VAL A 69 8.92 11.07 -5.54
N ARG A 70 9.48 12.02 -6.28
CA ARG A 70 10.90 12.37 -6.18
C ARG A 70 11.24 12.94 -4.80
N PRO A 71 10.51 13.94 -4.25
CA PRO A 71 10.78 14.44 -2.91
C PRO A 71 10.65 13.37 -1.82
N ALA A 72 9.63 12.50 -1.87
CA ALA A 72 9.49 11.40 -0.92
C ALA A 72 10.71 10.48 -0.95
N ARG A 73 11.20 10.11 -2.14
CA ARG A 73 12.38 9.26 -2.31
C ARG A 73 13.67 9.93 -1.84
N GLU A 74 13.86 11.21 -2.12
CA GLU A 74 15.01 12.00 -1.64
C GLU A 74 15.05 12.07 -0.11
N MET A 75 13.88 12.16 0.53
CA MET A 75 13.74 12.06 1.98
C MET A 75 13.81 10.62 2.51
N GLY A 76 13.91 9.61 1.64
CA GLY A 76 13.89 8.20 2.00
C GLY A 76 12.53 7.76 2.54
N ILE A 77 11.41 8.28 2.07
CA ILE A 77 10.05 7.95 2.49
C ILE A 77 9.43 6.97 1.49
N LEU A 78 8.89 5.85 1.96
CA LEU A 78 8.15 4.91 1.12
C LEU A 78 6.76 5.47 0.78
N ILE A 79 6.29 5.18 -0.43
CA ILE A 79 4.95 5.60 -0.86
C ILE A 79 4.00 4.42 -0.79
N PHE A 80 2.93 4.60 -0.03
CA PHE A 80 1.88 3.64 0.22
C PHE A 80 0.59 4.11 -0.45
N GLU A 81 0.19 3.51 -1.56
CA GLU A 81 -1.07 3.83 -2.23
C GLU A 81 -2.20 2.94 -1.69
N ASP A 82 -3.13 3.56 -0.96
CA ASP A 82 -4.26 2.86 -0.34
C ASP A 82 -5.45 2.72 -1.32
N ARG A 83 -5.18 2.04 -2.45
CA ARG A 83 -6.12 1.88 -3.57
C ARG A 83 -7.25 0.89 -3.25
N LYS A 84 -7.01 -0.06 -2.35
CA LYS A 84 -7.95 -1.15 -2.00
C LYS A 84 -8.41 -1.94 -3.22
N PHE A 85 -7.45 -2.47 -3.98
CA PHE A 85 -7.75 -3.34 -5.12
C PHE A 85 -8.66 -4.50 -4.68
N ALA A 86 -9.70 -4.80 -5.45
CA ALA A 86 -10.70 -5.81 -5.08
C ALA A 86 -11.14 -6.70 -6.26
N ASP A 87 -10.58 -6.48 -7.44
CA ASP A 87 -10.90 -7.23 -8.65
C ASP A 87 -9.98 -8.44 -8.83
N ILE A 88 -10.24 -9.27 -9.84
CA ILE A 88 -9.38 -10.41 -10.21
C ILE A 88 -7.99 -9.94 -10.63
N GLY A 89 -7.00 -10.84 -10.57
CA GLY A 89 -5.59 -10.52 -10.79
C GLY A 89 -5.30 -9.79 -12.09
N HIS A 90 -5.91 -10.21 -13.21
CA HIS A 90 -5.72 -9.56 -14.51
C HIS A 90 -6.18 -8.09 -14.51
N VAL A 91 -7.36 -7.82 -13.95
CA VAL A 91 -7.91 -6.45 -13.87
C VAL A 91 -7.08 -5.59 -12.91
N SER A 92 -6.71 -6.14 -11.75
CA SER A 92 -5.86 -5.44 -10.78
C SER A 92 -4.49 -5.10 -11.36
N LYS A 93 -3.88 -6.00 -12.17
CA LYS A 93 -2.68 -5.69 -12.95
C LYS A 93 -2.89 -4.51 -13.89
N THR A 94 -3.99 -4.52 -14.65
CA THR A 94 -4.33 -3.43 -15.58
C THR A 94 -4.54 -2.10 -14.86
N GLN A 95 -5.19 -2.12 -13.68
CA GLN A 95 -5.37 -0.92 -12.85
C GLN A 95 -4.02 -0.37 -12.33
N MET A 96 -3.09 -1.23 -11.92
CA MET A 96 -1.73 -0.83 -11.50
C MET A 96 -0.93 -0.14 -12.62
N LEU A 97 -1.13 -0.56 -13.86
CA LEU A 97 -0.44 -0.06 -15.05
C LEU A 97 -1.21 1.08 -15.76
N GLY A 98 -2.46 1.31 -15.37
CA GLY A 98 -3.39 2.22 -16.02
C GLY A 98 -2.99 3.70 -15.92
N HIS A 99 -3.98 4.59 -15.94
CA HIS A 99 -3.76 6.04 -16.03
C HIS A 99 -2.83 6.61 -14.97
N GLN A 100 -3.01 6.20 -13.70
CA GLN A 100 -2.16 6.66 -12.59
C GLN A 100 -0.78 5.99 -12.56
N ARG A 101 -0.54 4.94 -13.34
CA ARG A 101 0.73 4.19 -13.40
C ARG A 101 1.27 3.81 -12.03
N ILE A 102 0.40 3.35 -11.12
CA ILE A 102 0.70 3.09 -9.71
C ILE A 102 1.95 2.21 -9.56
N ALA A 103 2.10 1.19 -10.41
CA ALA A 103 3.25 0.30 -10.40
C ALA A 103 4.62 1.03 -10.54
N THR A 104 4.65 2.21 -11.15
CA THR A 104 5.90 2.93 -11.39
C THR A 104 6.39 3.73 -10.18
N TRP A 105 5.53 4.00 -9.20
CA TRP A 105 5.87 4.87 -8.08
C TRP A 105 5.50 4.33 -6.69
N ALA A 106 4.40 3.58 -6.53
CA ALA A 106 4.02 3.02 -5.23
C ALA A 106 4.97 1.88 -4.82
N ASP A 107 5.34 1.85 -3.55
CA ASP A 107 6.17 0.80 -2.94
C ASP A 107 5.29 -0.22 -2.22
N ILE A 108 4.15 0.23 -1.70
CA ILE A 108 3.15 -0.60 -1.05
C ILE A 108 1.77 -0.23 -1.60
N VAL A 109 0.92 -1.23 -1.81
CA VAL A 109 -0.51 -1.01 -2.11
C VAL A 109 -1.40 -1.85 -1.21
N THR A 110 -2.69 -1.49 -1.10
CA THR A 110 -3.68 -2.30 -0.41
C THR A 110 -4.52 -3.12 -1.37
N ALA A 111 -4.91 -4.32 -0.95
CA ALA A 111 -5.83 -5.17 -1.69
C ALA A 111 -6.75 -5.96 -0.76
N HIS A 112 -7.95 -6.25 -1.23
CA HIS A 112 -8.84 -7.24 -0.63
C HIS A 112 -8.47 -8.66 -1.08
N ARG A 113 -8.68 -9.64 -0.19
CA ARG A 113 -8.50 -11.06 -0.50
C ARG A 113 -9.76 -11.72 -1.05
N ILE A 114 -10.84 -10.96 -1.16
CA ILE A 114 -12.17 -11.47 -1.51
C ILE A 114 -12.25 -12.06 -2.92
N SER A 115 -11.49 -11.51 -3.86
CA SER A 115 -11.45 -11.96 -5.27
C SER A 115 -10.57 -13.18 -5.52
N GLY A 116 -9.95 -13.75 -4.49
CA GLY A 116 -9.03 -14.89 -4.64
C GLY A 116 -7.54 -14.52 -4.52
N PRO A 117 -6.63 -15.52 -4.55
CA PRO A 117 -5.18 -15.28 -4.42
C PRO A 117 -4.56 -14.53 -5.59
N ASP A 118 -5.10 -14.74 -6.78
CA ASP A 118 -4.55 -14.21 -8.04
C ASP A 118 -4.44 -12.68 -8.08
N ILE A 119 -5.19 -11.98 -7.23
CA ILE A 119 -5.07 -10.51 -7.12
C ILE A 119 -3.65 -10.11 -6.70
N ILE A 120 -3.02 -10.84 -5.79
CA ILE A 120 -1.66 -10.57 -5.32
C ILE A 120 -0.67 -10.80 -6.46
N ASP A 121 -0.82 -11.92 -7.16
CA ASP A 121 0.04 -12.26 -8.31
C ASP A 121 -0.09 -11.23 -9.43
N GLY A 122 -1.32 -10.76 -9.71
CA GLY A 122 -1.59 -9.72 -10.70
C GLY A 122 -0.93 -8.38 -10.36
N ILE A 123 -1.02 -7.95 -9.10
CA ILE A 123 -0.38 -6.74 -8.62
C ILE A 123 1.16 -6.84 -8.73
N HIS A 124 1.74 -7.97 -8.32
CA HIS A 124 3.18 -8.19 -8.44
C HIS A 124 3.66 -8.30 -9.89
N ALA A 125 2.85 -8.89 -10.77
CA ALA A 125 3.15 -8.91 -12.20
C ALA A 125 3.22 -7.49 -12.81
N ALA A 126 2.41 -6.55 -12.31
CA ALA A 126 2.50 -5.16 -12.73
C ALA A 126 3.82 -4.50 -12.33
N TRP A 127 4.27 -4.69 -11.08
CA TRP A 127 5.60 -4.21 -10.66
C TRP A 127 6.73 -4.85 -11.47
N GLY A 128 6.65 -6.17 -11.72
CA GLY A 128 7.62 -6.88 -12.55
C GLY A 128 7.73 -6.32 -13.97
N GLU A 129 6.60 -5.92 -14.56
CA GLU A 129 6.56 -5.36 -15.91
C GLU A 129 7.29 -4.01 -16.02
N VAL A 130 7.26 -3.20 -14.96
CA VAL A 130 7.97 -1.92 -14.90
C VAL A 130 9.35 -2.01 -14.22
N GLY A 131 9.84 -3.22 -13.96
CA GLY A 131 11.16 -3.44 -13.38
C GLY A 131 11.31 -3.02 -11.92
N ARG A 132 10.20 -3.02 -11.15
CA ARG A 132 10.18 -2.61 -9.73
C ARG A 132 9.80 -3.75 -8.80
N LYS A 133 10.07 -3.54 -7.53
CA LYS A 133 9.58 -4.34 -6.40
C LYS A 133 8.53 -3.55 -5.65
N GLY A 134 7.58 -4.25 -5.07
CA GLY A 134 6.62 -3.67 -4.13
C GLY A 134 6.04 -4.74 -3.21
N SER A 135 5.13 -4.36 -2.35
CA SER A 135 4.45 -5.27 -1.44
C SER A 135 2.99 -4.92 -1.24
N VAL A 136 2.20 -5.90 -0.81
CA VAL A 136 0.76 -5.73 -0.63
C VAL A 136 0.42 -5.79 0.87
N LEU A 137 -0.36 -4.83 1.34
CA LEU A 137 -1.08 -4.90 2.60
C LEU A 137 -2.50 -5.41 2.33
N ILE A 138 -2.88 -6.50 2.98
CA ILE A 138 -4.19 -7.11 2.79
C ILE A 138 -5.20 -6.53 3.77
N LEU A 139 -6.37 -6.12 3.27
CA LEU A 139 -7.46 -5.65 4.13
C LEU A 139 -8.08 -6.84 4.86
N ALA A 140 -7.77 -6.97 6.13
CA ALA A 140 -8.40 -7.94 7.03
C ALA A 140 -9.63 -7.36 7.72
N GLN A 141 -9.65 -6.04 7.92
CA GLN A 141 -10.74 -5.31 8.56
C GLN A 141 -10.94 -3.95 7.88
N MET A 142 -12.11 -3.34 8.07
CA MET A 142 -12.43 -1.99 7.63
C MET A 142 -13.02 -1.17 8.78
N SER A 143 -12.79 0.15 8.75
CA SER A 143 -13.27 1.08 9.76
C SER A 143 -14.71 1.59 9.53
N SER A 144 -15.28 1.37 8.34
CA SER A 144 -16.65 1.82 8.02
C SER A 144 -17.68 1.03 8.82
N SER A 145 -18.66 1.74 9.38
CA SER A 145 -19.78 1.11 10.09
C SER A 145 -20.62 0.25 9.13
N GLY A 146 -21.05 -0.92 9.60
CA GLY A 146 -21.90 -1.83 8.82
C GLY A 146 -21.21 -2.55 7.66
N ASN A 147 -19.87 -2.53 7.58
CA ASN A 147 -19.15 -3.33 6.59
C ASN A 147 -19.31 -4.84 6.84
N LEU A 148 -19.12 -5.64 5.80
CA LEU A 148 -19.34 -7.10 5.83
C LEU A 148 -18.09 -7.91 6.20
N LEU A 149 -16.99 -7.27 6.57
CA LEU A 149 -15.75 -7.94 6.99
C LEU A 149 -15.86 -8.33 8.47
N ASP A 150 -16.47 -9.46 8.73
CA ASP A 150 -16.64 -10.03 10.07
C ASP A 150 -15.36 -10.73 10.59
N ALA A 151 -15.42 -11.26 11.82
CA ALA A 151 -14.30 -11.99 12.42
C ALA A 151 -13.88 -13.21 11.58
N ARG A 152 -14.84 -13.92 10.99
CA ARG A 152 -14.58 -15.08 10.14
C ARG A 152 -13.84 -14.70 8.85
N TYR A 153 -14.18 -13.56 8.26
CA TYR A 153 -13.44 -13.03 7.12
C TYR A 153 -12.00 -12.70 7.52
N THR A 154 -11.82 -12.00 8.66
CA THR A 154 -10.51 -11.63 9.19
C THR A 154 -9.64 -12.87 9.40
N GLU A 155 -10.12 -13.88 10.12
CA GLU A 155 -9.40 -15.14 10.38
C GLU A 155 -8.98 -15.83 9.08
N LYS A 156 -9.90 -15.99 8.13
CA LYS A 156 -9.62 -16.62 6.84
C LYS A 156 -8.59 -15.85 6.04
N THR A 157 -8.70 -14.52 6.04
CA THR A 157 -7.79 -13.64 5.32
C THR A 157 -6.38 -13.75 5.89
N VAL A 158 -6.23 -13.66 7.20
CA VAL A 158 -4.94 -13.79 7.88
C VAL A 158 -4.34 -15.18 7.63
N ALA A 159 -5.11 -16.25 7.87
CA ALA A 159 -4.63 -17.63 7.67
C ALA A 159 -4.18 -17.91 6.24
N SER A 160 -4.86 -17.33 5.24
CA SER A 160 -4.56 -17.56 3.83
C SER A 160 -3.41 -16.72 3.29
N CYS A 161 -3.01 -15.66 3.98
CA CYS A 161 -1.99 -14.71 3.51
C CYS A 161 -0.76 -14.65 4.42
N LYS A 162 -0.81 -15.22 5.63
CA LYS A 162 0.32 -15.26 6.56
C LYS A 162 1.52 -15.99 5.92
N GLY A 163 2.66 -15.32 5.85
CA GLY A 163 3.86 -15.84 5.22
C GLY A 163 3.82 -15.92 3.68
N MET A 164 2.77 -15.38 3.05
CA MET A 164 2.67 -15.37 1.60
C MET A 164 3.70 -14.39 1.01
N PRO A 165 4.53 -14.83 0.05
CA PRO A 165 5.47 -13.94 -0.62
C PRO A 165 4.78 -12.74 -1.24
N GLY A 166 5.34 -11.55 -1.05
CA GLY A 166 4.78 -10.30 -1.58
C GLY A 166 3.66 -9.68 -0.74
N VAL A 167 3.27 -10.29 0.37
CA VAL A 167 2.40 -9.70 1.38
C VAL A 167 3.25 -9.23 2.56
N CYS A 168 3.17 -7.95 2.92
CA CYS A 168 3.95 -7.38 4.02
C CYS A 168 3.17 -7.22 5.33
N GLY A 169 1.87 -7.47 5.31
CA GLY A 169 1.03 -7.35 6.50
C GLY A 169 -0.45 -7.16 6.18
N PHE A 170 -1.17 -6.72 7.19
CA PHE A 170 -2.63 -6.57 7.14
C PHE A 170 -3.07 -5.18 7.58
N ILE A 171 -4.18 -4.72 7.00
CA ILE A 171 -4.90 -3.54 7.47
C ILE A 171 -5.94 -4.00 8.48
N GLY A 172 -5.87 -3.46 9.69
CA GLY A 172 -6.82 -3.67 10.77
C GLY A 172 -7.46 -2.38 11.25
N ASN A 173 -8.58 -2.49 11.95
CA ASN A 173 -9.33 -1.33 12.44
C ASN A 173 -8.69 -0.65 13.68
N GLY A 174 -7.85 -1.36 14.41
CA GLY A 174 -7.13 -0.79 15.58
C GLY A 174 -8.01 -0.42 16.80
N SER A 175 -9.33 -0.55 16.70
CA SER A 175 -10.28 -0.14 17.74
C SER A 175 -10.53 -1.19 18.82
N ASP A 176 -10.18 -2.46 18.55
CA ASP A 176 -10.37 -3.58 19.45
C ASP A 176 -9.02 -4.27 19.74
N PRO A 177 -8.58 -4.36 21.03
CA PRO A 177 -7.34 -5.02 21.41
C PRO A 177 -7.23 -6.49 20.97
N LEU A 178 -8.32 -7.25 20.99
CA LEU A 178 -8.35 -8.65 20.55
C LEU A 178 -8.14 -8.75 19.04
N SER A 179 -8.74 -7.84 18.31
CA SER A 179 -8.57 -7.71 16.86
C SER A 179 -7.12 -7.36 16.48
N ILE A 180 -6.47 -6.46 17.24
CA ILE A 180 -5.06 -6.12 17.04
C ILE A 180 -4.17 -7.33 17.31
N SER A 181 -4.46 -8.12 18.34
CA SER A 181 -3.70 -9.32 18.69
C SER A 181 -3.72 -10.34 17.54
N SER A 182 -4.90 -10.64 16.98
CA SER A 182 -5.04 -11.59 15.87
C SER A 182 -4.31 -11.20 14.59
N LEU A 183 -4.01 -9.91 14.41
CA LEU A 183 -3.27 -9.40 13.24
C LEU A 183 -1.75 -9.35 13.45
N ARG A 184 -1.26 -9.55 14.68
CA ARG A 184 0.17 -9.51 15.03
C ARG A 184 0.85 -10.88 15.04
N GLU A 185 0.09 -11.95 15.12
CA GLU A 185 0.55 -13.35 15.10
C GLU A 185 0.82 -13.83 13.66
#